data_444f55371d5aa81e9166fba8d30d01e6
#
_entry.id   444f55371d5aa81e9166fba8d30d01e6
#
_cell.length_a   1.000
_cell.length_b   1.000
_cell.length_c   1.000
_cell.angle_alpha   90.00
_cell.angle_beta   90.00
_cell.angle_gamma   90.00
#
_symmetry.space_group_name_H-M   'P 1'
#
loop_
_entity.id
_entity.type
_entity.pdbx_description
1 polymer ?
#
loop_
_entity_poly.entity_id
_entity_poly.type
_entity_poly.pdbx_seq_one_letter_code
_entity_poly.pdbx_strand_id
1 'polypeptide(L)'
;MKHHLLIAPLLVGLGCSTPKRVDPQVWRPTSEQRAESIPGPLKNFGPFNSFSDALKAACPLILSKPNATVVHLQESDPKLALRVATEYCAWLYYTPEHKYELSMLTDVAAPGSALQGEASCLLPPNVDDPRYAPSSIKYIFLLHNHPFSSKISRLDINFAIAMANAHTPTVEAGNRTIPLSVVAFFSNSKDNQNPTCDGFYQYTPATRELLKWTNTEGEWKREKIGMVNWISDTDFTITRE
;
A
#
# COMPACT_ATOMS: atom_id res chain seq x y z
N MET A 1 -69.87 -25.66 -15.20
CA MET A 1 -68.47 -25.45 -15.55
C MET A 1 -67.82 -24.76 -14.34
N LYS A 2 -66.91 -25.47 -13.60
CA LYS A 2 -66.20 -24.93 -12.41
C LYS A 2 -64.82 -24.54 -12.87
N HIS A 3 -64.47 -23.25 -12.80
CA HIS A 3 -63.16 -22.74 -13.07
C HIS A 3 -62.33 -22.85 -11.78
N HIS A 4 -61.29 -23.70 -11.80
CA HIS A 4 -60.26 -23.74 -10.76
C HIS A 4 -59.17 -22.71 -11.08
N LEU A 5 -59.08 -21.68 -10.26
CA LEU A 5 -58.02 -20.67 -10.30
C LEU A 5 -56.80 -21.26 -9.58
N LEU A 6 -55.73 -21.56 -10.34
CA LEU A 6 -54.43 -21.97 -9.81
C LEU A 6 -53.65 -20.72 -9.41
N ILE A 7 -53.52 -20.49 -8.10
CA ILE A 7 -52.61 -19.46 -7.54
C ILE A 7 -51.23 -20.10 -7.37
N ALA A 8 -50.27 -19.67 -8.20
CA ALA A 8 -48.87 -20.04 -8.05
C ALA A 8 -48.20 -19.18 -6.94
N PRO A 9 -47.53 -19.79 -5.96
CA PRO A 9 -46.84 -19.02 -4.94
C PRO A 9 -45.57 -18.39 -5.54
N LEU A 10 -45.46 -17.05 -5.45
CA LEU A 10 -44.27 -16.30 -5.80
C LEU A 10 -43.24 -16.49 -4.68
N LEU A 11 -42.24 -17.33 -4.88
CA LEU A 11 -41.09 -17.46 -4.01
C LEU A 11 -40.18 -16.22 -4.17
N VAL A 12 -40.35 -15.22 -3.30
CA VAL A 12 -39.43 -14.12 -3.17
C VAL A 12 -38.18 -14.63 -2.47
N GLY A 13 -37.15 -14.93 -3.24
CA GLY A 13 -35.82 -15.26 -2.72
C GLY A 13 -35.22 -14.06 -2.01
N LEU A 14 -35.26 -14.03 -0.68
CA LEU A 14 -34.49 -13.12 0.15
C LEU A 14 -33.01 -13.51 0.00
N GLY A 15 -32.32 -12.89 -0.96
CA GLY A 15 -30.86 -12.96 -1.05
C GLY A 15 -30.25 -12.30 0.18
N CYS A 16 -29.85 -13.10 1.17
CA CYS A 16 -28.99 -12.62 2.26
C CYS A 16 -27.63 -12.23 1.68
N SER A 17 -27.44 -10.96 1.34
CA SER A 17 -26.11 -10.42 1.16
C SER A 17 -25.46 -10.34 2.54
N THR A 18 -24.52 -11.24 2.84
CA THR A 18 -23.67 -11.10 4.03
C THR A 18 -22.96 -9.75 3.96
N PRO A 19 -23.10 -8.88 4.96
CA PRO A 19 -22.42 -7.60 4.94
C PRO A 19 -20.91 -7.84 4.84
N LYS A 20 -20.28 -7.22 3.83
CA LYS A 20 -18.84 -7.31 3.62
C LYS A 20 -18.18 -6.83 4.92
N ARG A 21 -17.45 -7.71 5.61
CA ARG A 21 -16.81 -7.39 6.88
C ARG A 21 -15.84 -6.25 6.64
N VAL A 22 -16.12 -5.08 7.20
CA VAL A 22 -15.27 -3.90 7.08
C VAL A 22 -14.03 -4.14 7.94
N ASP A 23 -12.85 -4.16 7.34
CA ASP A 23 -11.60 -4.22 8.09
C ASP A 23 -11.38 -2.88 8.81
N PRO A 24 -11.33 -2.86 10.16
CA PRO A 24 -11.21 -1.63 10.92
C PRO A 24 -9.84 -0.93 10.75
N GLN A 25 -8.88 -1.59 10.13
CA GLN A 25 -7.56 -1.03 9.83
C GLN A 25 -7.50 -0.38 8.45
N VAL A 26 -8.55 -0.55 7.63
CA VAL A 26 -8.61 -0.02 6.26
C VAL A 26 -9.59 1.14 6.21
N TRP A 27 -9.08 2.31 5.93
CA TRP A 27 -9.86 3.52 5.75
C TRP A 27 -10.33 3.67 4.31
N ARG A 28 -11.60 3.95 4.14
CA ARG A 28 -12.24 4.27 2.87
C ARG A 28 -13.05 5.54 3.05
N PRO A 29 -12.72 6.64 2.36
CA PRO A 29 -13.47 7.87 2.45
C PRO A 29 -14.90 7.66 1.95
N THR A 30 -15.85 8.35 2.56
CA THR A 30 -17.19 8.47 2.00
C THR A 30 -17.15 9.36 0.76
N SER A 31 -18.17 9.24 -0.13
CA SER A 31 -18.23 10.02 -1.38
C SER A 31 -18.19 11.55 -1.19
N GLU A 32 -18.47 12.03 0.01
CA GLU A 32 -18.46 13.45 0.37
C GLU A 32 -17.10 13.92 0.93
N GLN A 33 -16.24 13.01 1.33
CA GLN A 33 -14.91 13.32 1.86
C GLN A 33 -13.90 13.39 0.73
N ARG A 34 -13.32 14.58 0.50
CA ARG A 34 -12.10 14.67 -0.30
C ARG A 34 -10.99 13.94 0.46
N ALA A 35 -10.32 13.02 -0.21
CA ALA A 35 -9.21 12.26 0.36
C ALA A 35 -7.94 13.12 0.45
N GLU A 36 -7.97 14.22 1.21
CA GLU A 36 -6.81 15.10 1.44
C GLU A 36 -5.90 14.57 2.54
N SER A 37 -6.47 13.77 3.44
CA SER A 37 -5.71 13.14 4.54
C SER A 37 -6.23 11.75 4.87
N ILE A 38 -5.36 10.91 5.38
CA ILE A 38 -5.67 9.58 5.91
C ILE A 38 -5.53 9.59 7.44
N PRO A 39 -6.47 8.99 8.19
CA PRO A 39 -6.36 8.96 9.65
C PRO A 39 -5.10 8.24 10.14
N GLY A 40 -4.53 8.73 11.23
CA GLY A 40 -3.43 8.14 11.99
C GLY A 40 -3.54 8.41 13.49
N PRO A 41 -2.81 7.67 14.30
CA PRO A 41 -2.06 6.45 13.97
C PRO A 41 -2.95 5.22 13.81
N LEU A 42 -2.43 4.20 13.15
CA LEU A 42 -3.07 2.89 13.10
C LEU A 42 -3.11 2.27 14.50
N LYS A 43 -4.32 1.98 14.96
CA LYS A 43 -4.53 1.40 16.29
C LYS A 43 -3.79 0.06 16.44
N ASN A 44 -3.10 -0.11 17.56
CA ASN A 44 -2.31 -1.29 17.91
C ASN A 44 -1.08 -1.54 17.00
N PHE A 45 -0.62 -0.51 16.29
CA PHE A 45 0.63 -0.55 15.55
C PHE A 45 1.61 0.45 16.16
N GLY A 46 2.67 -0.03 16.77
CA GLY A 46 3.67 0.84 17.39
C GLY A 46 3.24 1.51 18.70
N PRO A 47 3.82 2.67 19.05
CA PRO A 47 4.90 3.38 18.32
C PRO A 47 6.25 2.66 18.35
N PHE A 48 7.10 2.90 17.33
CA PHE A 48 8.43 2.32 17.23
C PHE A 48 9.55 3.36 17.45
N ASN A 49 10.70 2.90 17.94
CA ASN A 49 11.88 3.75 18.11
C ASN A 49 12.79 3.79 16.88
N SER A 50 12.59 2.85 15.94
CA SER A 50 13.32 2.81 14.69
C SER A 50 12.39 2.57 13.50
N PHE A 51 12.71 3.17 12.35
CA PHE A 51 11.95 2.91 11.13
C PHE A 51 12.12 1.48 10.63
N SER A 52 13.25 0.85 10.88
CA SER A 52 13.48 -0.55 10.46
C SER A 52 12.55 -1.52 11.19
N ASP A 53 12.29 -1.31 12.49
CA ASP A 53 11.34 -2.13 13.23
C ASP A 53 9.90 -1.86 12.78
N ALA A 54 9.58 -0.61 12.50
CA ALA A 54 8.28 -0.24 11.93
C ALA A 54 8.06 -0.87 10.55
N LEU A 55 9.06 -0.88 9.65
CA LEU A 55 8.98 -1.56 8.35
C LEU A 55 8.80 -3.06 8.50
N LYS A 56 9.56 -3.71 9.40
CA LYS A 56 9.43 -5.14 9.68
C LYS A 56 8.03 -5.51 10.20
N ALA A 57 7.42 -4.64 11.01
CA ALA A 57 6.06 -4.83 11.50
C ALA A 57 4.98 -4.54 10.43
N ALA A 58 5.20 -3.53 9.57
CA ALA A 58 4.25 -3.15 8.54
C ALA A 58 4.13 -4.20 7.42
N CYS A 59 5.22 -4.87 7.06
CA CYS A 59 5.24 -5.84 5.98
C CYS A 59 4.22 -6.99 6.19
N PRO A 60 4.27 -7.79 7.25
CA PRO A 60 3.29 -8.86 7.46
C PRO A 60 1.88 -8.32 7.68
N LEU A 61 1.73 -7.14 8.30
CA LEU A 61 0.43 -6.51 8.50
C LEU A 61 -0.24 -6.18 7.17
N ILE A 62 0.48 -5.59 6.22
CA ILE A 62 -0.06 -5.22 4.90
C ILE A 62 -0.30 -6.48 4.07
N LEU A 63 0.66 -7.42 4.03
CA LEU A 63 0.54 -8.64 3.23
C LEU A 63 -0.55 -9.60 3.72
N SER A 64 -0.93 -9.52 5.00
CA SER A 64 -2.04 -10.33 5.56
C SER A 64 -3.43 -9.83 5.15
N LYS A 65 -3.53 -8.68 4.46
CA LYS A 65 -4.82 -8.15 4.02
C LYS A 65 -5.39 -8.97 2.87
N PRO A 66 -6.74 -9.02 2.72
CA PRO A 66 -7.38 -9.79 1.67
C PRO A 66 -6.85 -9.43 0.27
N ASN A 67 -6.38 -10.44 -0.47
CA ASN A 67 -5.84 -10.29 -1.83
C ASN A 67 -4.62 -9.36 -1.96
N ALA A 68 -3.94 -9.04 -0.85
CA ALA A 68 -2.68 -8.29 -0.87
C ALA A 68 -1.56 -9.04 -1.59
N THR A 69 -1.68 -10.35 -1.72
CA THR A 69 -0.86 -11.21 -2.59
C THR A 69 -1.75 -12.18 -3.35
N VAL A 70 -1.47 -12.37 -4.63
CA VAL A 70 -2.21 -13.26 -5.54
C VAL A 70 -1.27 -14.18 -6.32
N VAL A 71 -0.03 -14.35 -5.84
CA VAL A 71 0.99 -15.20 -6.47
C VAL A 71 0.46 -16.64 -6.68
N HIS A 72 -0.31 -17.16 -5.73
CA HIS A 72 -0.93 -18.49 -5.80
C HIS A 72 -1.96 -18.62 -6.95
N LEU A 73 -2.54 -17.51 -7.43
CA LEU A 73 -3.49 -17.51 -8.55
C LEU A 73 -2.83 -17.26 -9.91
N GLN A 74 -1.61 -16.71 -9.93
CA GLN A 74 -0.97 -16.29 -11.19
C GLN A 74 -0.83 -17.41 -12.21
N GLU A 75 -0.53 -18.63 -11.76
CA GLU A 75 -0.36 -19.80 -12.63
C GLU A 75 -1.70 -20.49 -12.94
N SER A 76 -2.64 -20.52 -12.00
CA SER A 76 -3.90 -21.28 -12.11
C SER A 76 -5.02 -20.49 -12.75
N ASP A 77 -5.20 -19.21 -12.43
CA ASP A 77 -6.21 -18.31 -12.97
C ASP A 77 -5.70 -16.86 -13.01
N PRO A 78 -4.89 -16.51 -14.03
CA PRO A 78 -4.35 -15.15 -14.17
C PRO A 78 -5.42 -14.05 -14.27
N LYS A 79 -6.58 -14.37 -14.86
CA LYS A 79 -7.69 -13.41 -14.99
C LYS A 79 -8.34 -13.14 -13.65
N LEU A 80 -8.53 -14.16 -12.83
CA LEU A 80 -9.02 -13.98 -11.47
C LEU A 80 -8.00 -13.20 -10.63
N ALA A 81 -6.71 -13.57 -10.72
CA ALA A 81 -5.64 -12.85 -10.03
C ALA A 81 -5.70 -11.34 -10.29
N LEU A 82 -5.76 -10.92 -11.56
CA LEU A 82 -5.90 -9.50 -11.94
C LEU A 82 -7.15 -8.83 -11.37
N ARG A 83 -8.27 -9.55 -11.34
CA ARG A 83 -9.54 -8.99 -10.84
C ARG A 83 -9.59 -8.79 -9.34
N VAL A 84 -8.94 -9.67 -8.57
CA VAL A 84 -9.02 -9.66 -7.12
C VAL A 84 -7.84 -8.98 -6.46
N ALA A 85 -6.70 -8.84 -7.15
CA ALA A 85 -5.49 -8.20 -6.63
C ALA A 85 -5.83 -6.84 -6.01
N THR A 86 -5.35 -6.63 -4.78
CA THR A 86 -5.62 -5.41 -4.02
C THR A 86 -4.32 -4.85 -3.48
N GLU A 87 -4.07 -3.58 -3.76
CA GLU A 87 -3.00 -2.84 -3.11
C GLU A 87 -3.54 -2.07 -1.91
N TYR A 88 -2.77 -2.08 -0.84
CA TYR A 88 -3.00 -1.35 0.40
C TYR A 88 -1.85 -0.39 0.62
N CYS A 89 -2.17 0.90 0.73
CA CYS A 89 -1.18 1.93 1.00
C CYS A 89 -1.29 2.47 2.42
N ALA A 90 -0.18 2.96 2.94
CA ALA A 90 -0.11 3.71 4.20
C ALA A 90 1.11 4.64 4.23
N TRP A 91 1.06 5.65 5.07
CA TRP A 91 2.22 6.43 5.45
C TRP A 91 2.91 5.83 6.66
N LEU A 92 4.22 5.62 6.59
CA LEU A 92 5.06 5.55 7.76
C LEU A 92 5.60 6.95 8.00
N TYR A 93 5.28 7.54 9.15
CA TYR A 93 5.62 8.91 9.49
C TYR A 93 6.35 9.00 10.83
N TYR A 94 7.06 10.11 11.02
CA TYR A 94 7.82 10.41 12.23
C TYR A 94 7.15 11.54 13.00
N THR A 95 6.97 11.32 14.29
CA THR A 95 6.23 12.22 15.18
C THR A 95 7.15 13.19 15.91
N PRO A 96 6.62 14.31 16.47
CA PRO A 96 7.39 15.21 17.35
C PRO A 96 7.96 14.52 18.60
N GLU A 97 7.37 13.41 19.03
CA GLU A 97 7.84 12.57 20.14
C GLU A 97 8.96 11.60 19.75
N HIS A 98 9.54 11.79 18.55
CA HIS A 98 10.62 10.94 18.04
C HIS A 98 10.23 9.46 17.86
N LYS A 99 8.99 9.19 17.45
CA LYS A 99 8.46 7.86 17.19
C LYS A 99 8.11 7.68 15.71
N TYR A 100 8.17 6.43 15.27
CA TYR A 100 7.69 6.01 13.95
C TYR A 100 6.35 5.34 14.11
N GLU A 101 5.37 5.83 13.36
CA GLU A 101 3.99 5.36 13.41
C GLU A 101 3.43 5.18 12.00
N LEU A 102 2.40 4.34 11.88
CA LEU A 102 1.73 4.04 10.62
C LEU A 102 0.36 4.71 10.60
N SER A 103 -0.02 5.30 9.47
CA SER A 103 -1.41 5.71 9.21
C SER A 103 -2.33 4.49 9.10
N MET A 104 -3.63 4.68 9.08
CA MET A 104 -4.53 3.64 8.58
C MET A 104 -4.11 3.22 7.16
N LEU A 105 -4.50 2.00 6.77
CA LEU A 105 -4.34 1.55 5.39
C LEU A 105 -5.46 2.12 4.52
N THR A 106 -5.23 2.26 3.23
CA THR A 106 -6.28 2.48 2.23
C THR A 106 -6.14 1.49 1.08
N ASP A 107 -7.26 1.03 0.54
CA ASP A 107 -7.35 0.18 -0.65
C ASP A 107 -8.18 0.84 -1.76
N VAL A 108 -8.34 2.15 -1.67
CA VAL A 108 -9.03 2.93 -2.71
C VAL A 108 -8.17 2.92 -3.96
N ALA A 109 -8.68 2.38 -5.05
CA ALA A 109 -7.95 2.33 -6.31
C ALA A 109 -7.68 3.74 -6.87
N ALA A 110 -6.49 3.95 -7.40
CA ALA A 110 -6.17 5.19 -8.09
C ALA A 110 -7.02 5.33 -9.36
N PRO A 111 -7.47 6.55 -9.72
CA PRO A 111 -8.26 6.78 -10.91
C PRO A 111 -7.55 6.26 -12.17
N GLY A 112 -8.25 5.45 -12.97
CA GLY A 112 -7.72 4.91 -14.23
C GLY A 112 -6.89 3.64 -14.12
N SER A 113 -6.48 3.19 -12.94
CA SER A 113 -5.68 1.97 -12.77
C SER A 113 -6.40 0.71 -13.28
N ALA A 114 -7.71 0.61 -13.05
CA ALA A 114 -8.51 -0.51 -13.54
C ALA A 114 -8.51 -0.62 -15.08
N LEU A 115 -8.37 0.49 -15.80
CA LEU A 115 -8.29 0.52 -17.26
C LEU A 115 -6.93 0.03 -17.77
N GLN A 116 -5.90 0.10 -16.93
CA GLN A 116 -4.54 -0.34 -17.25
C GLN A 116 -4.28 -1.80 -16.84
N GLY A 117 -5.24 -2.43 -16.13
CA GLY A 117 -5.07 -3.79 -15.63
C GLY A 117 -4.05 -3.89 -14.50
N GLU A 118 -3.76 -2.78 -13.83
CA GLU A 118 -2.83 -2.70 -12.70
C GLU A 118 -3.62 -2.49 -11.40
N ALA A 119 -3.26 -3.22 -10.35
CA ALA A 119 -3.67 -2.88 -9.01
C ALA A 119 -2.93 -1.60 -8.60
N SER A 120 -3.61 -0.69 -7.93
CA SER A 120 -2.99 0.50 -7.37
C SER A 120 -3.83 1.03 -6.22
N CYS A 121 -3.21 1.75 -5.30
CA CYS A 121 -3.89 2.40 -4.20
C CYS A 121 -3.65 3.91 -4.21
N LEU A 122 -4.70 4.67 -3.92
CA LEU A 122 -4.64 6.13 -3.78
C LEU A 122 -4.35 6.49 -2.33
N LEU A 123 -3.10 6.81 -2.02
CA LEU A 123 -2.71 7.29 -0.70
C LEU A 123 -2.91 8.81 -0.62
N PRO A 124 -3.73 9.34 0.32
CA PRO A 124 -3.83 10.77 0.55
C PRO A 124 -2.47 11.39 0.92
N PRO A 125 -2.21 12.64 0.50
CA PRO A 125 -0.91 13.27 0.71
C PRO A 125 -0.58 13.52 2.18
N ASN A 126 -1.59 13.65 3.05
CA ASN A 126 -1.38 14.01 4.45
C ASN A 126 -1.91 12.93 5.39
N VAL A 127 -1.38 12.92 6.62
CA VAL A 127 -1.89 12.14 7.74
C VAL A 127 -2.65 13.07 8.68
N ASP A 128 -3.86 12.66 9.07
CA ASP A 128 -4.65 13.30 10.12
C ASP A 128 -4.44 12.54 11.43
N ASP A 129 -3.46 12.99 12.21
CA ASP A 129 -3.19 12.50 13.57
C ASP A 129 -3.61 13.58 14.57
N PRO A 130 -4.72 13.37 15.31
CA PRO A 130 -5.29 14.40 16.17
C PRO A 130 -4.38 14.83 17.34
N ARG A 131 -3.30 14.11 17.58
CA ARG A 131 -2.32 14.44 18.64
C ARG A 131 -1.37 15.56 18.25
N TYR A 132 -1.21 15.84 16.94
CA TYR A 132 -0.16 16.71 16.42
C TYR A 132 -0.69 17.69 15.38
N ALA A 133 -0.06 18.86 15.30
CA ALA A 133 -0.30 19.76 14.18
C ALA A 133 0.22 19.10 12.87
N PRO A 134 -0.50 19.19 11.74
CA PRO A 134 -0.10 18.55 10.49
C PRO A 134 1.32 18.91 10.02
N SER A 135 1.75 20.15 10.25
CA SER A 135 3.11 20.63 9.90
C SER A 135 4.23 20.04 10.75
N SER A 136 3.92 19.41 11.88
CA SER A 136 4.90 18.79 12.77
C SER A 136 5.16 17.31 12.47
N ILE A 137 4.30 16.68 11.67
CA ILE A 137 4.46 15.32 11.19
C ILE A 137 5.46 15.31 10.03
N LYS A 138 6.36 14.33 10.02
CA LYS A 138 7.37 14.17 8.97
C LYS A 138 7.17 12.84 8.25
N TYR A 139 7.06 12.88 6.94
CA TYR A 139 6.75 11.74 6.08
C TYR A 139 8.03 11.02 5.68
N ILE A 140 8.12 9.71 5.97
CA ILE A 140 9.33 8.91 5.75
C ILE A 140 9.14 7.93 4.59
N PHE A 141 8.12 7.07 4.67
CA PHE A 141 7.89 6.05 3.65
C PHE A 141 6.43 6.00 3.20
N LEU A 142 6.27 5.96 1.88
CA LEU A 142 5.04 5.52 1.23
C LEU A 142 5.08 4.00 1.18
N LEU A 143 4.30 3.33 1.99
CA LEU A 143 4.24 1.88 2.04
C LEU A 143 3.08 1.37 1.20
N HIS A 144 3.31 0.32 0.42
CA HIS A 144 2.26 -0.46 -0.23
C HIS A 144 2.74 -1.90 -0.48
N ASN A 145 1.85 -2.75 -0.96
CA ASN A 145 2.19 -4.09 -1.41
C ASN A 145 2.10 -4.20 -2.92
N HIS A 146 2.89 -5.10 -3.50
CA HIS A 146 2.76 -5.53 -4.90
C HIS A 146 2.17 -6.94 -4.94
N PRO A 147 0.88 -7.11 -5.30
CA PRO A 147 0.20 -8.40 -5.23
C PRO A 147 0.82 -9.49 -6.10
N PHE A 148 1.53 -9.09 -7.16
CA PHE A 148 2.21 -9.97 -8.13
C PHE A 148 3.73 -10.06 -7.91
N SER A 149 4.25 -9.58 -6.81
CA SER A 149 5.70 -9.48 -6.54
C SER A 149 6.47 -8.70 -7.63
N SER A 150 5.80 -7.80 -8.33
CA SER A 150 6.40 -6.97 -9.39
C SER A 150 7.34 -5.90 -8.82
N LYS A 151 8.24 -5.40 -9.66
CA LYS A 151 9.14 -4.29 -9.32
C LYS A 151 8.35 -2.98 -9.21
N ILE A 152 8.96 -1.95 -8.60
CA ILE A 152 8.45 -0.56 -8.57
C ILE A 152 8.00 -0.14 -9.98
N SER A 153 6.78 0.36 -10.07
CA SER A 153 6.17 0.84 -11.31
C SER A 153 6.54 2.29 -11.61
N ARG A 154 6.23 2.76 -12.83
CA ARG A 154 6.37 4.18 -13.16
C ARG A 154 5.43 5.07 -12.34
N LEU A 155 4.25 4.55 -11.99
CA LEU A 155 3.29 5.27 -11.15
C LEU A 155 3.85 5.49 -9.74
N ASP A 156 4.47 4.47 -9.15
CA ASP A 156 5.10 4.57 -7.82
C ASP A 156 6.22 5.61 -7.80
N ILE A 157 7.06 5.63 -8.86
CA ILE A 157 8.15 6.58 -9.00
C ILE A 157 7.60 8.01 -9.08
N ASN A 158 6.62 8.25 -9.96
CA ASN A 158 5.99 9.56 -10.11
C ASN A 158 5.31 10.03 -8.83
N PHE A 159 4.62 9.12 -8.15
CA PHE A 159 3.95 9.42 -6.89
C PHE A 159 4.98 9.77 -5.79
N ALA A 160 6.06 8.98 -5.66
CA ALA A 160 7.12 9.26 -4.69
C ALA A 160 7.74 10.64 -4.90
N ILE A 161 7.93 11.07 -6.16
CA ILE A 161 8.45 12.41 -6.46
C ILE A 161 7.44 13.50 -6.13
N ALA A 162 6.17 13.32 -6.49
CA ALA A 162 5.12 14.26 -6.15
C ALA A 162 5.08 14.48 -4.62
N MET A 163 5.20 13.41 -3.84
CA MET A 163 5.22 13.49 -2.39
C MET A 163 6.51 14.09 -1.84
N ALA A 164 7.67 13.80 -2.42
CA ALA A 164 8.94 14.44 -2.04
C ALA A 164 8.92 15.97 -2.30
N ASN A 165 8.24 16.40 -3.35
CA ASN A 165 8.05 17.82 -3.64
C ASN A 165 7.01 18.47 -2.72
N ALA A 166 5.95 17.76 -2.35
CA ALA A 166 4.90 18.28 -1.47
C ALA A 166 5.35 18.41 -0.01
N HIS A 167 6.17 17.48 0.47
CA HIS A 167 6.62 17.45 1.87
C HIS A 167 8.07 17.91 2.01
N THR A 168 9.00 17.03 1.80
CA THR A 168 10.45 17.29 1.70
C THR A 168 11.11 16.00 1.20
N PRO A 169 12.18 16.07 0.40
CA PRO A 169 12.88 14.88 -0.07
C PRO A 169 13.64 14.14 1.05
N THR A 170 13.91 14.82 2.18
CA THR A 170 14.62 14.26 3.32
C THR A 170 14.05 14.76 4.64
N VAL A 171 14.16 13.98 5.68
CA VAL A 171 13.68 14.28 7.02
C VAL A 171 14.78 14.08 8.04
N GLU A 172 14.99 15.07 8.90
CA GLU A 172 15.84 14.92 10.07
C GLU A 172 15.05 14.17 11.17
N ALA A 173 15.51 12.97 11.52
CA ALA A 173 14.93 12.14 12.56
C ALA A 173 16.01 11.75 13.58
N GLY A 174 16.07 12.46 14.69
CA GLY A 174 17.17 12.36 15.65
C GLY A 174 18.50 12.76 15.01
N ASN A 175 19.48 11.87 15.04
CA ASN A 175 20.83 12.10 14.48
C ASN A 175 20.96 11.59 13.03
N ARG A 176 19.86 11.35 12.33
CA ARG A 176 19.89 10.77 10.98
C ARG A 176 19.04 11.59 10.02
N THR A 177 19.56 11.78 8.83
CA THR A 177 18.80 12.25 7.68
C THR A 177 18.19 11.03 6.98
N ILE A 178 16.88 10.95 6.92
CA ILE A 178 16.16 9.85 6.26
C ILE A 178 15.52 10.38 4.98
N PRO A 179 15.85 9.84 3.81
CA PRO A 179 15.20 10.24 2.57
C PRO A 179 13.79 9.67 2.49
N LEU A 180 12.82 10.48 2.04
CA LEU A 180 11.50 10.00 1.68
C LEU A 180 11.65 8.98 0.55
N SER A 181 10.97 7.84 0.71
CA SER A 181 11.03 6.75 -0.26
C SER A 181 9.68 6.06 -0.41
N VAL A 182 9.42 5.47 -1.57
CA VAL A 182 8.35 4.50 -1.75
C VAL A 182 8.89 3.09 -1.49
N VAL A 183 8.09 2.27 -0.82
CA VAL A 183 8.41 0.89 -0.46
C VAL A 183 7.25 -0.01 -0.87
N ALA A 184 7.51 -0.98 -1.73
CA ALA A 184 6.56 -1.98 -2.19
C ALA A 184 6.90 -3.36 -1.62
N PHE A 185 6.14 -3.82 -0.65
CA PHE A 185 6.30 -5.15 -0.05
C PHE A 185 5.84 -6.24 -1.00
N PHE A 186 6.49 -7.40 -0.95
CA PHE A 186 6.08 -8.57 -1.71
C PHE A 186 6.20 -9.86 -0.91
N SER A 187 5.37 -10.83 -1.31
CA SER A 187 5.44 -12.22 -0.87
C SER A 187 5.56 -13.13 -2.08
N ASN A 188 6.41 -14.14 -1.99
CA ASN A 188 6.52 -15.23 -2.96
C ASN A 188 5.76 -16.49 -2.47
N SER A 189 5.14 -16.42 -1.29
CA SER A 189 4.36 -17.52 -0.74
C SER A 189 3.19 -17.89 -1.63
N LYS A 190 3.04 -19.19 -1.92
CA LYS A 190 1.85 -19.75 -2.56
C LYS A 190 0.71 -20.02 -1.57
N ASP A 191 0.97 -19.91 -0.26
CA ASP A 191 -0.05 -19.97 0.78
C ASP A 191 -0.66 -18.58 1.00
N ASN A 192 -1.89 -18.41 0.49
CA ASN A 192 -2.61 -17.15 0.59
C ASN A 192 -3.17 -16.85 1.99
N GLN A 193 -3.17 -17.84 2.89
CA GLN A 193 -3.62 -17.65 4.27
C GLN A 193 -2.47 -17.20 5.17
N ASN A 194 -1.23 -17.55 4.79
CA ASN A 194 -0.02 -17.23 5.55
C ASN A 194 1.05 -16.62 4.62
N PRO A 195 0.81 -15.43 4.06
CA PRO A 195 1.80 -14.78 3.21
C PRO A 195 3.04 -14.43 4.03
N THR A 196 4.20 -14.70 3.46
CA THR A 196 5.51 -14.36 4.05
C THR A 196 5.93 -12.95 3.65
N CYS A 197 6.68 -12.27 4.52
CA CYS A 197 7.35 -11.02 4.15
C CYS A 197 8.73 -11.34 3.56
N ASP A 198 8.81 -11.57 2.24
CA ASP A 198 10.03 -12.01 1.57
C ASP A 198 10.92 -10.86 1.15
N GLY A 199 10.39 -9.63 1.19
CA GLY A 199 11.16 -8.45 0.88
C GLY A 199 10.33 -7.26 0.46
N PHE A 200 11.04 -6.26 -0.06
CA PHE A 200 10.43 -5.09 -0.68
C PHE A 200 11.34 -4.48 -1.74
N TYR A 201 10.71 -3.78 -2.65
CA TYR A 201 11.38 -2.85 -3.56
C TYR A 201 11.30 -1.46 -2.98
N GLN A 202 12.35 -0.65 -3.19
CA GLN A 202 12.42 0.73 -2.71
C GLN A 202 12.90 1.65 -3.83
N TYR A 203 12.23 2.79 -3.97
CA TYR A 203 12.73 3.91 -4.75
C TYR A 203 12.89 5.13 -3.86
N THR A 204 14.04 5.79 -3.98
CA THR A 204 14.39 6.98 -3.21
C THR A 204 14.62 8.16 -4.16
N PRO A 205 13.71 9.16 -4.20
CA PRO A 205 13.84 10.31 -5.11
C PRO A 205 15.16 11.07 -4.94
N ALA A 206 15.61 11.28 -3.71
CA ALA A 206 16.83 12.03 -3.40
C ALA A 206 18.10 11.40 -3.99
N THR A 207 18.20 10.07 -4.04
CA THR A 207 19.36 9.34 -4.59
C THR A 207 19.09 8.76 -5.98
N ARG A 208 17.84 8.73 -6.41
CA ARG A 208 17.36 8.11 -7.67
C ARG A 208 17.58 6.59 -7.74
N GLU A 209 17.96 5.97 -6.64
CA GLU A 209 18.25 4.53 -6.60
C GLU A 209 16.99 3.69 -6.54
N LEU A 210 17.02 2.58 -7.28
CA LEU A 210 16.10 1.47 -7.16
C LEU A 210 16.81 0.34 -6.42
N LEU A 211 16.24 -0.04 -5.29
CA LEU A 211 16.79 -1.07 -4.42
C LEU A 211 15.81 -2.24 -4.31
N LYS A 212 16.37 -3.43 -4.14
CA LYS A 212 15.63 -4.62 -3.71
C LYS A 212 16.18 -5.04 -2.36
N TRP A 213 15.29 -5.26 -1.42
CA TRP A 213 15.60 -5.86 -0.13
C TRP A 213 14.95 -7.22 -0.07
N THR A 214 15.72 -8.24 0.26
CA THR A 214 15.23 -9.61 0.45
C THR A 214 15.44 -10.06 1.88
N ASN A 215 14.45 -10.75 2.41
CA ASN A 215 14.50 -11.36 3.73
C ASN A 215 14.67 -12.87 3.58
N THR A 216 15.73 -13.40 4.14
CA THR A 216 15.97 -14.85 4.21
C THR A 216 16.20 -15.19 5.67
N GLU A 217 15.24 -15.88 6.29
CA GLU A 217 15.32 -16.32 7.69
C GLU A 217 15.61 -15.18 8.71
N GLY A 218 15.12 -13.98 8.42
CA GLY A 218 15.32 -12.78 9.26
C GLY A 218 16.54 -11.93 8.88
N GLU A 219 17.39 -12.41 7.99
CA GLU A 219 18.50 -11.63 7.44
C GLU A 219 18.07 -10.83 6.24
N TRP A 220 18.30 -9.52 6.30
CA TRP A 220 17.95 -8.57 5.23
C TRP A 220 19.17 -8.27 4.36
N LYS A 221 19.05 -8.57 3.06
CA LYS A 221 20.07 -8.25 2.04
C LYS A 221 19.57 -7.12 1.16
N ARG A 222 20.42 -6.12 0.94
CA ARG A 222 20.18 -4.99 0.05
C ARG A 222 20.92 -5.21 -1.25
N GLU A 223 20.24 -5.00 -2.36
CA GLU A 223 20.76 -5.04 -3.72
C GLU A 223 20.32 -3.77 -4.45
N LYS A 224 21.24 -3.10 -5.12
CA LYS A 224 20.91 -2.03 -6.06
C LYS A 224 20.54 -2.67 -7.38
N ILE A 225 19.33 -2.40 -7.88
CA ILE A 225 18.79 -3.04 -9.09
C ILE A 225 18.62 -2.04 -10.24
N GLY A 226 18.98 -0.77 -10.01
CA GLY A 226 18.95 0.24 -11.04
C GLY A 226 18.95 1.69 -10.52
N MET A 227 18.88 2.59 -11.50
CA MET A 227 18.79 4.03 -11.30
C MET A 227 17.70 4.62 -12.18
N VAL A 228 17.00 5.62 -11.65
CA VAL A 228 16.05 6.46 -12.40
C VAL A 228 16.80 7.65 -12.98
N ASN A 229 16.80 7.78 -14.29
CA ASN A 229 17.46 8.89 -15.00
C ASN A 229 16.39 9.78 -15.64
N TRP A 230 16.22 10.97 -15.13
CA TRP A 230 15.26 11.94 -15.62
C TRP A 230 15.70 12.52 -16.96
N ILE A 231 14.80 12.52 -17.93
CA ILE A 231 14.96 13.14 -19.25
C ILE A 231 14.34 14.54 -19.23
N SER A 232 13.22 14.67 -18.51
CA SER A 232 12.48 15.93 -18.28
C SER A 232 11.78 15.86 -16.92
N ASP A 233 11.03 16.89 -16.56
CA ASP A 233 10.27 16.94 -15.30
C ASP A 233 9.18 15.85 -15.18
N THR A 234 8.80 15.24 -16.30
CA THR A 234 7.71 14.25 -16.36
C THR A 234 8.12 12.92 -16.98
N ASP A 235 9.32 12.82 -17.53
CA ASP A 235 9.77 11.59 -18.19
C ASP A 235 11.14 11.14 -17.71
N PHE A 236 11.32 9.82 -17.63
CA PHE A 236 12.55 9.20 -17.16
C PHE A 236 12.76 7.82 -17.80
N THR A 237 14.00 7.41 -17.79
CA THR A 237 14.44 6.04 -18.10
C THR A 237 14.91 5.34 -16.84
N ILE A 238 14.86 4.02 -16.85
CA ILE A 238 15.41 3.18 -15.78
C ILE A 238 16.60 2.42 -16.36
N THR A 239 17.79 2.72 -15.86
CA THR A 239 18.97 1.88 -16.11
C THR A 239 18.95 0.76 -15.07
N ARG A 240 18.95 -0.49 -15.51
CA ARG A 240 19.01 -1.68 -14.63
C ARG A 240 20.45 -2.14 -14.52
N GLU A 241 20.82 -2.57 -13.31
CA GLU A 241 22.10 -3.25 -13.03
C GLU A 241 21.92 -4.76 -13.08
#